data_fa7753e1706fa9b7ed23fedc1f08476b
#
_entry.id   fa7753e1706fa9b7ed23fedc1f08476b
#
_cell.length_a   1.000
_cell.length_b   1.000
_cell.length_c   1.000
_cell.angle_alpha   90.00
_cell.angle_beta   90.00
_cell.angle_gamma   90.00
#
_symmetry.space_group_name_H-M   'P 1'
#
loop_
_entity.id
_entity.type
_entity.pdbx_description
1 polymer ?
#
loop_
_entity_poly.entity_id
_entity_poly.type
_entity_poly.pdbx_seq_one_letter_code
_entity_poly.pdbx_strand_id
1 'polypeptide(L)'
;MLDLAPSWYELSARARIAALLDGDSFSEFAGPEMRMMSPHLAQFDLPPAFDDGMIVGRGQLDGRAVLVAAQEGRFLGGAIGEVHGAKLLGLLRAAAAMQVNVLILFDTGGVRLQEANAGEVAVAEIMRAVLVARAAGARVIGLIGGRAGCFGGGGLIAACCSRLIISEQGRLGVTGPEVIETNKGVEELDASDRALVWRTYGGKHRRLIGSVDLFVEDNADSFRQGAFQLLGSGAPMELSTLEAEHARLARRLARCSDARDAQQVWTRLGVRDPSKVPDMSAEEFIGLVSALPDVNHDAR
;
A
#
# COMPACT_ATOMS: atom_id res chain seq x y z
N MET A 1 18.57 -27.61 3.19
CA MET A 1 18.37 -26.17 3.42
C MET A 1 17.00 -25.86 2.89
N LEU A 2 16.04 -25.49 3.71
CA LEU A 2 14.74 -25.04 3.22
C LEU A 2 15.00 -23.72 2.47
N ASP A 3 14.74 -23.74 1.18
CA ASP A 3 14.85 -22.55 0.32
C ASP A 3 13.63 -21.68 0.63
N LEU A 4 13.69 -20.96 1.74
CA LEU A 4 12.65 -20.04 2.15
C LEU A 4 12.71 -18.83 1.20
N ALA A 5 11.64 -18.58 0.48
CA ALA A 5 11.52 -17.37 -0.31
C ALA A 5 11.80 -16.13 0.57
N PRO A 6 12.54 -15.14 0.09
CA PRO A 6 12.92 -13.98 0.89
C PRO A 6 11.68 -13.21 1.37
N SER A 7 11.71 -12.76 2.64
CA SER A 7 10.67 -11.93 3.22
C SER A 7 10.52 -10.64 2.41
N TRP A 8 9.32 -10.34 1.96
CA TRP A 8 9.02 -9.10 1.24
C TRP A 8 9.34 -7.85 2.07
N TYR A 9 9.09 -7.92 3.36
CA TYR A 9 9.36 -6.85 4.32
C TYR A 9 10.86 -6.47 4.36
N GLU A 10 11.77 -7.45 4.22
CA GLU A 10 13.20 -7.24 4.27
C GLU A 10 13.81 -6.77 2.94
N LEU A 11 13.13 -6.94 1.83
CA LEU A 11 13.63 -6.55 0.52
C LEU A 11 13.69 -5.02 0.34
N SER A 12 14.72 -4.53 -0.36
CA SER A 12 14.76 -3.17 -0.88
C SER A 12 13.73 -2.99 -2.02
N ALA A 13 13.41 -1.75 -2.36
CA ALA A 13 12.50 -1.45 -3.47
C ALA A 13 12.95 -2.12 -4.79
N ARG A 14 14.25 -2.07 -5.11
CA ARG A 14 14.82 -2.72 -6.30
C ARG A 14 14.71 -4.23 -6.26
N ALA A 15 14.97 -4.84 -5.10
CA ALA A 15 14.84 -6.28 -4.93
C ALA A 15 13.38 -6.73 -5.03
N ARG A 16 12.42 -5.94 -4.53
CA ARG A 16 10.98 -6.22 -4.70
C ARG A 16 10.56 -6.19 -6.17
N ILE A 17 11.03 -5.19 -6.96
CA ILE A 17 10.77 -5.13 -8.39
C ILE A 17 11.33 -6.37 -9.10
N ALA A 18 12.59 -6.73 -8.81
CA ALA A 18 13.24 -7.88 -9.42
C ALA A 18 12.55 -9.21 -9.09
N ALA A 19 12.03 -9.35 -7.86
CA ALA A 19 11.31 -10.55 -7.45
C ALA A 19 9.86 -10.60 -7.97
N LEU A 20 9.26 -9.45 -8.25
CA LEU A 20 7.87 -9.35 -8.71
C LEU A 20 7.73 -9.58 -10.21
N LEU A 21 8.63 -9.02 -11.01
CA LEU A 21 8.54 -9.02 -12.47
C LEU A 21 9.24 -10.26 -13.08
N ASP A 22 8.92 -10.52 -14.34
CA ASP A 22 9.61 -11.54 -15.13
C ASP A 22 11.10 -11.19 -15.27
N GLY A 23 11.96 -12.18 -15.23
CA GLY A 23 13.40 -11.98 -15.31
C GLY A 23 13.79 -11.13 -16.52
N ASP A 24 14.70 -10.16 -16.30
CA ASP A 24 15.25 -9.26 -17.32
C ASP A 24 14.21 -8.37 -18.06
N SER A 25 12.94 -8.38 -17.62
CA SER A 25 11.90 -7.56 -18.26
C SER A 25 11.86 -6.12 -17.80
N PHE A 26 12.49 -5.79 -16.66
CA PHE A 26 12.42 -4.45 -16.08
C PHE A 26 13.30 -3.44 -16.82
N SER A 27 12.69 -2.32 -17.22
CA SER A 27 13.37 -1.16 -17.80
C SER A 27 13.03 0.07 -16.97
N GLU A 28 14.01 0.60 -16.24
CA GLU A 28 13.87 1.77 -15.38
C GLU A 28 13.72 3.05 -16.21
N PHE A 29 12.82 3.92 -15.80
CA PHE A 29 12.72 5.30 -16.27
C PHE A 29 13.43 6.20 -15.26
N ALA A 30 14.12 7.24 -15.73
CA ALA A 30 14.89 8.13 -14.87
C ALA A 30 15.86 7.37 -13.93
N GLY A 31 16.67 6.49 -14.51
CA GLY A 31 17.69 5.71 -13.83
C GLY A 31 18.91 6.54 -13.36
N PRO A 32 20.01 5.87 -12.98
CA PRO A 32 21.16 6.53 -12.34
C PRO A 32 21.78 7.68 -13.15
N GLU A 33 21.76 7.60 -14.47
CA GLU A 33 22.33 8.65 -15.35
C GLU A 33 21.54 9.97 -15.27
N MET A 34 20.22 9.88 -15.01
CA MET A 34 19.34 11.05 -14.96
C MET A 34 19.49 11.85 -13.67
N ARG A 35 19.92 11.22 -12.59
CA ARG A 35 20.12 11.85 -11.27
C ARG A 35 18.94 12.73 -10.85
N MET A 36 17.77 12.14 -10.81
CA MET A 36 16.51 12.81 -10.38
C MET A 36 16.47 12.90 -8.86
N MET A 37 17.13 13.91 -8.30
CA MET A 37 17.27 14.13 -6.86
C MET A 37 16.48 15.37 -6.43
N SER A 38 15.95 15.33 -5.20
CA SER A 38 15.31 16.51 -4.62
C SER A 38 16.28 17.69 -4.53
N PRO A 39 15.88 18.89 -4.98
CA PRO A 39 16.68 20.09 -4.86
C PRO A 39 16.71 20.65 -3.42
N HIS A 40 15.86 20.17 -2.53
CA HIS A 40 15.66 20.71 -1.19
C HIS A 40 16.55 20.06 -0.12
N LEU A 41 16.86 18.76 -0.26
CA LEU A 41 17.52 17.98 0.79
C LEU A 41 18.91 18.46 1.17
N ALA A 42 19.64 19.03 0.22
CA ALA A 42 20.98 19.59 0.48
C ALA A 42 20.96 20.73 1.51
N GLN A 43 19.85 21.47 1.64
CA GLN A 43 19.67 22.56 2.61
C GLN A 43 19.57 22.06 4.06
N PHE A 44 19.32 20.78 4.25
CA PHE A 44 19.16 20.12 5.55
C PHE A 44 20.30 19.14 5.84
N ASP A 45 21.39 19.19 5.09
CA ASP A 45 22.52 18.25 5.20
C ASP A 45 22.10 16.77 5.11
N LEU A 46 20.99 16.49 4.40
CA LEU A 46 20.50 15.14 4.20
C LEU A 46 21.14 14.49 2.96
N PRO A 47 21.52 13.21 3.05
CA PRO A 47 22.16 12.53 1.93
C PRO A 47 21.17 12.40 0.76
N PRO A 48 21.59 12.75 -0.47
CA PRO A 48 20.75 12.57 -1.65
C PRO A 48 20.75 11.11 -2.12
N ALA A 49 19.64 10.68 -2.73
CA ALA A 49 19.57 9.46 -3.52
C ALA A 49 19.31 9.83 -4.98
N PHE A 50 20.00 9.18 -5.92
CA PHE A 50 19.90 9.53 -7.35
C PHE A 50 18.47 9.38 -7.91
N ASP A 51 17.66 8.52 -7.30
CA ASP A 51 16.27 8.23 -7.66
C ASP A 51 15.24 8.92 -6.74
N ASP A 52 15.71 9.67 -5.75
CA ASP A 52 14.89 10.31 -4.71
C ASP A 52 14.00 9.33 -3.93
N GLY A 53 14.43 8.06 -3.84
CA GLY A 53 13.72 6.99 -3.14
C GLY A 53 12.48 6.47 -3.88
N MET A 54 12.31 6.83 -5.17
CA MET A 54 11.21 6.35 -6.03
C MET A 54 11.77 5.76 -7.31
N ILE A 55 11.57 4.45 -7.48
CA ILE A 55 11.95 3.74 -8.70
C ILE A 55 10.71 3.60 -9.57
N VAL A 56 10.78 4.01 -10.83
CA VAL A 56 9.70 3.89 -11.79
C VAL A 56 10.18 3.25 -13.07
N GLY A 57 9.36 2.42 -13.70
CA GLY A 57 9.73 1.74 -14.93
C GLY A 57 8.60 0.93 -15.53
N ARG A 58 8.94 0.14 -16.53
CA ARG A 58 8.06 -0.84 -17.16
C ARG A 58 8.66 -2.24 -17.06
N GLY A 59 7.81 -3.25 -17.09
CA GLY A 59 8.21 -4.64 -17.09
C GLY A 59 7.08 -5.57 -17.51
N GLN A 60 7.26 -6.84 -17.27
CA GLN A 60 6.24 -7.86 -17.49
C GLN A 60 5.96 -8.62 -16.20
N LEU A 61 4.72 -8.98 -15.98
CA LEU A 61 4.28 -9.89 -14.93
C LEU A 61 3.51 -11.04 -15.59
N ASP A 62 4.11 -12.24 -15.62
CA ASP A 62 3.62 -13.40 -16.33
C ASP A 62 3.23 -13.07 -17.80
N GLY A 63 4.16 -12.42 -18.52
CA GLY A 63 4.01 -11.99 -19.91
C GLY A 63 3.11 -10.78 -20.13
N ARG A 64 2.45 -10.23 -19.10
CA ARG A 64 1.60 -9.05 -19.21
C ARG A 64 2.41 -7.78 -18.97
N ALA A 65 2.35 -6.84 -19.89
CA ALA A 65 3.00 -5.55 -19.74
C ALA A 65 2.40 -4.77 -18.57
N VAL A 66 3.27 -4.23 -17.69
CA VAL A 66 2.89 -3.40 -16.56
C VAL A 66 3.84 -2.23 -16.39
N LEU A 67 3.34 -1.12 -15.86
CA LEU A 67 4.16 -0.07 -15.28
C LEU A 67 4.33 -0.34 -13.78
N VAL A 68 5.49 -0.03 -13.25
CA VAL A 68 5.80 -0.28 -11.83
C VAL A 68 6.43 0.94 -11.19
N ALA A 69 5.98 1.23 -9.96
CA ALA A 69 6.58 2.19 -9.07
C ALA A 69 6.90 1.51 -7.75
N ALA A 70 8.09 1.76 -7.18
CA ALA A 70 8.47 1.23 -5.88
C ALA A 70 9.11 2.30 -5.01
N GLN A 71 8.62 2.41 -3.78
CA GLN A 71 9.14 3.31 -2.76
C GLN A 71 10.24 2.60 -1.96
N GLU A 72 11.36 3.31 -1.73
CA GLU A 72 12.45 2.81 -0.88
C GLU A 72 12.28 3.35 0.55
N GLY A 73 11.70 2.52 1.42
CA GLY A 73 11.43 2.89 2.82
C GLY A 73 12.67 3.24 3.63
N ARG A 74 13.87 2.77 3.21
CA ARG A 74 15.13 3.12 3.86
C ARG A 74 15.62 4.53 3.56
N PHE A 75 15.10 5.15 2.49
CA PHE A 75 15.40 6.53 2.15
C PHE A 75 14.33 7.46 2.70
N LEU A 76 14.67 8.20 3.76
CA LEU A 76 13.76 9.13 4.46
C LEU A 76 12.39 8.53 4.82
N GLY A 77 12.36 7.25 5.22
CA GLY A 77 11.11 6.55 5.53
C GLY A 77 10.17 6.38 4.33
N GLY A 78 10.70 6.43 3.10
CA GLY A 78 9.89 6.39 1.87
C GLY A 78 8.98 7.60 1.69
N ALA A 79 9.24 8.70 2.38
CA ALA A 79 8.37 9.87 2.40
C ALA A 79 8.29 10.55 1.02
N ILE A 80 7.09 10.98 0.66
CA ILE A 80 6.77 11.58 -0.63
C ILE A 80 7.23 13.04 -0.64
N GLY A 81 8.16 13.36 -1.52
CA GLY A 81 8.66 14.70 -1.80
C GLY A 81 8.33 15.13 -3.23
N GLU A 82 8.91 16.24 -3.67
CA GLU A 82 8.68 16.84 -4.99
C GLU A 82 9.07 15.89 -6.12
N VAL A 83 10.33 15.47 -6.19
CA VAL A 83 10.86 14.62 -7.28
C VAL A 83 10.30 13.20 -7.16
N HIS A 84 10.26 12.65 -5.94
CA HIS A 84 9.60 11.37 -5.62
C HIS A 84 8.18 11.34 -6.18
N GLY A 85 7.38 12.35 -5.86
CA GLY A 85 6.00 12.45 -6.29
C GLY A 85 5.87 12.70 -7.80
N ALA A 86 6.71 13.54 -8.38
CA ALA A 86 6.69 13.82 -9.82
C ALA A 86 6.95 12.56 -10.66
N LYS A 87 7.85 11.66 -10.22
CA LYS A 87 8.13 10.38 -10.88
C LYS A 87 6.88 9.47 -10.88
N LEU A 88 6.22 9.31 -9.72
CA LEU A 88 5.00 8.52 -9.62
C LEU A 88 3.86 9.14 -10.44
N LEU A 89 3.69 10.46 -10.36
CA LEU A 89 2.71 11.21 -11.16
C LEU A 89 2.92 11.00 -12.66
N GLY A 90 4.17 11.12 -13.13
CA GLY A 90 4.53 10.90 -14.54
C GLY A 90 4.19 9.48 -15.01
N LEU A 91 4.48 8.47 -14.18
CA LEU A 91 4.14 7.08 -14.46
C LEU A 91 2.63 6.86 -14.59
N LEU A 92 1.84 7.43 -13.67
CA LEU A 92 0.38 7.31 -13.70
C LEU A 92 -0.26 8.03 -14.90
N ARG A 93 0.30 9.18 -15.31
CA ARG A 93 -0.11 9.86 -16.54
C ARG A 93 0.18 9.02 -17.78
N ALA A 94 1.35 8.37 -17.83
CA ALA A 94 1.69 7.43 -18.90
C ALA A 94 0.73 6.23 -18.90
N ALA A 95 0.40 5.69 -17.73
CA ALA A 95 -0.58 4.61 -17.59
C ALA A 95 -1.95 4.97 -18.17
N ALA A 96 -2.45 6.19 -17.87
CA ALA A 96 -3.72 6.68 -18.40
C ALA A 96 -3.68 6.80 -19.94
N ALA A 97 -2.59 7.36 -20.48
CA ALA A 97 -2.44 7.56 -21.91
C ALA A 97 -2.29 6.26 -22.70
N MET A 98 -1.61 5.27 -22.12
CA MET A 98 -1.30 3.98 -22.75
C MET A 98 -2.31 2.89 -22.40
N GLN A 99 -3.18 3.13 -21.43
CA GLN A 99 -4.12 2.14 -20.86
C GLN A 99 -3.42 0.88 -20.34
N VAL A 100 -2.25 1.06 -19.72
CA VAL A 100 -1.43 -0.01 -19.13
C VAL A 100 -1.62 -0.04 -17.63
N ASN A 101 -1.72 -1.25 -17.07
CA ASN A 101 -1.87 -1.46 -15.63
C ASN A 101 -0.62 -1.03 -14.85
N VAL A 102 -0.82 -0.59 -13.61
CA VAL A 102 0.24 -0.10 -12.72
C VAL A 102 0.29 -0.93 -11.45
N LEU A 103 1.51 -1.28 -11.04
CA LEU A 103 1.81 -1.84 -9.73
C LEU A 103 2.55 -0.79 -8.90
N ILE A 104 2.02 -0.43 -7.73
CA ILE A 104 2.67 0.49 -6.78
C ILE A 104 3.09 -0.29 -5.55
N LEU A 105 4.39 -0.42 -5.32
CA LEU A 105 4.98 -1.07 -4.17
C LEU A 105 5.16 -0.01 -3.07
N PHE A 106 4.20 0.07 -2.16
CA PHE A 106 4.19 1.05 -1.08
C PHE A 106 5.16 0.68 0.03
N ASP A 107 5.96 1.66 0.45
CA ASP A 107 6.83 1.59 1.62
C ASP A 107 7.12 3.02 2.09
N THR A 108 6.12 3.66 2.75
CA THR A 108 6.14 5.10 3.03
C THR A 108 5.50 5.47 4.38
N GLY A 109 6.19 6.29 5.14
CA GLY A 109 5.66 6.92 6.35
C GLY A 109 4.75 8.13 6.09
N GLY A 110 4.69 8.63 4.84
CA GLY A 110 3.83 9.77 4.50
C GLY A 110 4.50 10.84 3.64
N VAL A 111 4.37 12.10 4.02
CA VAL A 111 4.90 13.27 3.30
C VAL A 111 6.24 13.69 3.89
N ARG A 112 7.17 14.12 3.03
CA ARG A 112 8.48 14.64 3.39
C ARG A 112 8.36 16.06 3.92
N LEU A 113 8.48 16.24 5.23
CA LEU A 113 8.30 17.54 5.90
C LEU A 113 9.36 18.58 5.50
N GLN A 114 10.56 18.14 5.13
CA GLN A 114 11.67 18.99 4.69
C GLN A 114 11.35 19.78 3.41
N GLU A 115 10.38 19.35 2.64
CA GLU A 115 10.00 19.97 1.36
C GLU A 115 8.70 20.77 1.45
N ALA A 116 8.24 21.07 2.68
CA ALA A 116 7.04 21.84 2.94
C ALA A 116 5.84 21.34 2.10
N ASN A 117 5.16 22.23 1.40
CA ASN A 117 3.94 21.87 0.64
C ASN A 117 4.21 21.08 -0.65
N ALA A 118 5.46 20.93 -1.09
CA ALA A 118 5.75 20.21 -2.34
C ALA A 118 5.30 18.74 -2.29
N GLY A 119 5.54 18.06 -1.15
CA GLY A 119 5.07 16.71 -0.94
C GLY A 119 3.53 16.59 -0.84
N GLU A 120 2.87 17.56 -0.21
CA GLU A 120 1.40 17.57 -0.08
C GLU A 120 0.71 17.79 -1.44
N VAL A 121 1.23 18.73 -2.23
CA VAL A 121 0.76 18.95 -3.62
C VAL A 121 0.99 17.70 -4.46
N ALA A 122 2.15 17.05 -4.32
CA ALA A 122 2.45 15.79 -5.00
C ALA A 122 1.42 14.71 -4.66
N VAL A 123 1.06 14.53 -3.39
CA VAL A 123 0.03 13.57 -2.96
C VAL A 123 -1.31 13.85 -3.63
N ALA A 124 -1.76 15.11 -3.62
CA ALA A 124 -3.04 15.49 -4.24
C ALA A 124 -3.05 15.20 -5.76
N GLU A 125 -1.96 15.54 -6.45
CA GLU A 125 -1.82 15.29 -7.90
C GLU A 125 -1.71 13.79 -8.22
N ILE A 126 -1.03 12.99 -7.38
CA ILE A 126 -0.96 11.54 -7.54
C ILE A 126 -2.35 10.91 -7.35
N MET A 127 -3.10 11.29 -6.32
CA MET A 127 -4.47 10.81 -6.11
C MET A 127 -5.34 11.08 -7.34
N ARG A 128 -5.29 12.30 -7.86
CA ARG A 128 -6.00 12.67 -9.10
C ARG A 128 -5.55 11.80 -10.27
N ALA A 129 -4.26 11.57 -10.44
CA ALA A 129 -3.72 10.77 -11.54
C ALA A 129 -4.10 9.28 -11.44
N VAL A 130 -4.17 8.72 -10.23
CA VAL A 130 -4.68 7.35 -10.00
C VAL A 130 -6.13 7.26 -10.50
N LEU A 131 -6.99 8.22 -10.12
CA LEU A 131 -8.39 8.21 -10.55
C LEU A 131 -8.53 8.39 -12.07
N VAL A 132 -7.72 9.26 -12.68
CA VAL A 132 -7.68 9.44 -14.15
C VAL A 132 -7.22 8.16 -14.86
N ALA A 133 -6.17 7.48 -14.36
CA ALA A 133 -5.70 6.22 -14.92
C ALA A 133 -6.79 5.13 -14.85
N ARG A 134 -7.48 5.02 -13.70
CA ARG A 134 -8.59 4.09 -13.52
C ARG A 134 -9.77 4.40 -14.45
N ALA A 135 -10.12 5.67 -14.61
CA ALA A 135 -11.17 6.11 -15.53
C ALA A 135 -10.81 5.81 -16.99
N ALA A 136 -9.53 5.85 -17.35
CA ALA A 136 -9.02 5.44 -18.66
C ALA A 136 -8.97 3.93 -18.88
N GLY A 137 -9.33 3.12 -17.87
CA GLY A 137 -9.35 1.65 -17.94
C GLY A 137 -8.11 0.96 -17.42
N ALA A 138 -7.07 1.69 -16.99
CA ALA A 138 -5.91 1.11 -16.34
C ALA A 138 -6.23 0.65 -14.93
N ARG A 139 -5.71 -0.49 -14.51
CA ARG A 139 -5.78 -0.93 -13.11
C ARG A 139 -4.55 -0.45 -12.35
N VAL A 140 -4.77 0.13 -11.21
CA VAL A 140 -3.71 0.54 -10.29
C VAL A 140 -3.79 -0.35 -9.05
N ILE A 141 -2.81 -1.23 -8.89
CA ILE A 141 -2.75 -2.21 -7.81
C ILE A 141 -1.69 -1.76 -6.81
N GLY A 142 -2.05 -1.60 -5.54
CA GLY A 142 -1.11 -1.28 -4.47
C GLY A 142 -0.68 -2.54 -3.71
N LEU A 143 0.63 -2.68 -3.48
CA LEU A 143 1.25 -3.76 -2.72
C LEU A 143 1.86 -3.18 -1.43
N ILE A 144 1.41 -3.65 -0.27
CA ILE A 144 1.75 -3.10 1.04
C ILE A 144 2.40 -4.18 1.91
N GLY A 145 3.69 -4.05 2.17
CA GLY A 145 4.45 -5.04 2.95
C GLY A 145 5.80 -4.49 3.41
N GLY A 146 6.07 -3.21 3.14
CA GLY A 146 7.35 -2.57 3.45
C GLY A 146 7.51 -2.14 4.90
N ARG A 147 8.77 -1.82 5.28
CA ARG A 147 9.16 -1.46 6.66
C ARG A 147 8.54 -0.18 7.18
N ALA A 148 8.41 0.83 6.32
CA ALA A 148 7.77 2.09 6.69
C ALA A 148 6.24 1.97 6.75
N GLY A 149 5.68 0.88 6.18
CA GLY A 149 4.24 0.74 6.03
C GLY A 149 3.69 1.59 4.88
N CYS A 150 2.43 2.01 5.01
CA CYS A 150 1.76 2.89 4.04
C CYS A 150 0.89 3.89 4.82
N PHE A 151 1.46 5.03 5.18
CA PHE A 151 0.84 6.03 6.04
C PHE A 151 0.75 7.40 5.38
N GLY A 152 0.05 8.31 6.02
CA GLY A 152 -0.11 9.69 5.58
C GLY A 152 -0.64 9.80 4.15
N GLY A 153 0.03 10.60 3.34
CA GLY A 153 -0.26 10.75 1.91
C GLY A 153 -0.23 9.43 1.14
N GLY A 154 0.67 8.49 1.51
CA GLY A 154 0.71 7.16 0.94
C GLY A 154 -0.58 6.36 1.20
N GLY A 155 -1.12 6.42 2.41
CA GLY A 155 -2.40 5.80 2.76
C GLY A 155 -3.58 6.36 1.96
N LEU A 156 -3.59 7.68 1.71
CA LEU A 156 -4.60 8.33 0.87
C LEU A 156 -4.48 7.89 -0.60
N ILE A 157 -3.27 7.82 -1.14
CA ILE A 157 -3.01 7.32 -2.50
C ILE A 157 -3.44 5.85 -2.62
N ALA A 158 -3.10 5.01 -1.64
CA ALA A 158 -3.48 3.61 -1.60
C ALA A 158 -5.01 3.44 -1.62
N ALA A 159 -5.75 4.28 -0.88
CA ALA A 159 -7.21 4.28 -0.89
C ALA A 159 -7.81 4.59 -2.28
N CYS A 160 -7.09 5.33 -3.14
CA CYS A 160 -7.51 5.61 -4.51
C CYS A 160 -7.21 4.46 -5.49
N CYS A 161 -6.37 3.48 -5.14
CA CYS A 161 -6.03 2.35 -6.00
C CYS A 161 -7.24 1.50 -6.35
N SER A 162 -7.17 0.75 -7.45
CA SER A 162 -8.23 -0.18 -7.88
C SER A 162 -8.36 -1.35 -6.90
N ARG A 163 -7.22 -1.87 -6.43
CA ARG A 163 -7.10 -3.01 -5.52
C ARG A 163 -5.86 -2.88 -4.66
N LEU A 164 -5.90 -3.48 -3.48
CA LEU A 164 -4.79 -3.50 -2.53
C LEU A 164 -4.45 -4.93 -2.09
N ILE A 165 -3.16 -5.21 -2.02
CA ILE A 165 -2.58 -6.43 -1.45
C ILE A 165 -1.81 -6.04 -0.19
N ILE A 166 -1.91 -6.83 0.87
CA ILE A 166 -1.16 -6.63 2.09
C ILE A 166 -0.66 -7.96 2.65
N SER A 167 0.56 -7.96 3.21
CA SER A 167 1.05 -9.08 4.02
C SER A 167 0.78 -8.83 5.52
N GLU A 168 1.06 -9.82 6.34
CA GLU A 168 1.00 -9.67 7.80
C GLU A 168 1.88 -8.51 8.30
N GLN A 169 3.05 -8.33 7.71
CA GLN A 169 4.00 -7.29 8.08
C GLN A 169 3.58 -5.89 7.56
N GLY A 170 2.68 -5.85 6.57
CA GLY A 170 2.16 -4.62 6.03
C GLY A 170 1.32 -3.84 7.04
N ARG A 171 1.46 -2.52 7.03
CA ARG A 171 0.66 -1.60 7.87
C ARG A 171 0.07 -0.52 6.98
N LEU A 172 -1.20 -0.23 7.19
CA LEU A 172 -1.93 0.76 6.39
C LEU A 172 -2.71 1.70 7.30
N GLY A 173 -2.58 3.00 7.11
CA GLY A 173 -3.35 4.02 7.82
C GLY A 173 -3.17 5.41 7.22
N VAL A 174 -4.02 6.35 7.63
CA VAL A 174 -3.88 7.76 7.25
C VAL A 174 -2.93 8.48 8.20
N THR A 175 -2.99 8.17 9.50
CA THR A 175 -2.12 8.77 10.51
C THR A 175 -1.22 7.67 11.08
N GLY A 176 0.10 7.88 11.09
CA GLY A 176 1.04 6.94 11.69
C GLY A 176 0.87 6.86 13.21
N PRO A 177 1.22 5.71 13.84
CA PRO A 177 1.08 5.53 15.28
C PRO A 177 1.88 6.56 16.08
N GLU A 178 3.10 6.87 15.66
CA GLU A 178 3.97 7.86 16.32
C GLU A 178 3.38 9.27 16.28
N VAL A 179 2.65 9.62 15.21
CA VAL A 179 1.97 10.92 15.09
C VAL A 179 0.78 10.99 16.05
N ILE A 180 0.03 9.90 16.23
CA ILE A 180 -1.08 9.85 17.19
C ILE A 180 -0.53 9.98 18.60
N GLU A 181 0.47 9.19 18.96
CA GLU A 181 1.11 9.27 20.28
C GLU A 181 1.61 10.68 20.59
N THR A 182 2.32 11.31 19.64
CA THR A 182 2.86 12.67 19.81
C THR A 182 1.75 13.71 20.05
N ASN A 183 0.61 13.58 19.35
CA ASN A 183 -0.46 14.59 19.40
C ASN A 183 -1.51 14.33 20.49
N LYS A 184 -1.72 13.06 20.88
CA LYS A 184 -2.79 12.64 21.79
C LYS A 184 -2.30 11.97 23.07
N GLY A 185 -1.04 11.59 23.11
CA GLY A 185 -0.43 10.88 24.23
C GLY A 185 -0.45 9.37 24.08
N VAL A 186 0.45 8.73 24.84
CA VAL A 186 0.60 7.26 24.89
C VAL A 186 -0.68 6.53 25.34
N GLU A 187 -1.54 7.23 26.10
CA GLU A 187 -2.82 6.68 26.56
C GLU A 187 -3.81 6.46 25.42
N GLU A 188 -3.74 7.24 24.34
CA GLU A 188 -4.56 7.05 23.16
C GLU A 188 -4.00 5.93 22.27
N LEU A 189 -2.70 5.93 22.02
CA LEU A 189 -1.99 4.92 21.26
C LEU A 189 -0.50 4.89 21.65
N ASP A 190 -0.04 3.79 22.20
CA ASP A 190 1.38 3.53 22.43
C ASP A 190 2.02 3.00 21.15
N ALA A 191 2.79 3.85 20.46
CA ALA A 191 3.48 3.47 19.23
C ALA A 191 4.62 2.46 19.47
N SER A 192 5.09 2.31 20.70
CA SER A 192 6.09 1.30 21.09
C SER A 192 5.48 -0.08 21.34
N ASP A 193 4.17 -0.17 21.63
CA ASP A 193 3.44 -1.44 21.70
C ASP A 193 3.20 -1.99 20.29
N ARG A 194 4.15 -2.78 19.84
CA ARG A 194 4.08 -3.40 18.50
C ARG A 194 2.84 -4.25 18.31
N ALA A 195 2.39 -4.95 19.34
CA ALA A 195 1.18 -5.78 19.24
C ALA A 195 -0.07 -4.93 19.03
N LEU A 196 -0.18 -3.80 19.73
CA LEU A 196 -1.27 -2.83 19.51
C LEU A 196 -1.22 -2.22 18.11
N VAL A 197 -0.02 -1.79 17.67
CA VAL A 197 0.18 -1.21 16.33
C VAL A 197 -0.24 -2.20 15.24
N TRP A 198 0.17 -3.48 15.33
CA TRP A 198 -0.23 -4.50 14.33
C TRP A 198 -1.72 -4.85 14.42
N ARG A 199 -2.32 -4.88 15.61
CA ARG A 199 -3.78 -5.05 15.73
C ARG A 199 -4.59 -3.91 15.13
N THR A 200 -4.02 -2.68 15.12
CA THR A 200 -4.72 -1.46 14.65
C THR A 200 -4.47 -1.20 13.16
N TYR A 201 -3.25 -1.40 12.67
CA TYR A 201 -2.82 -1.03 11.31
C TYR A 201 -2.42 -2.21 10.44
N GLY A 202 -2.20 -3.39 11.04
CA GLY A 202 -1.63 -4.56 10.38
C GLY A 202 -2.55 -5.22 9.36
N GLY A 203 -1.95 -6.04 8.52
CA GLY A 203 -2.60 -6.68 7.39
C GLY A 203 -3.85 -7.49 7.75
N LYS A 204 -3.83 -8.26 8.84
CA LYS A 204 -4.98 -9.03 9.30
C LYS A 204 -6.17 -8.12 9.62
N HIS A 205 -5.95 -7.03 10.39
CA HIS A 205 -7.01 -6.07 10.68
C HIS A 205 -7.55 -5.42 9.41
N ARG A 206 -6.66 -4.92 8.53
CA ARG A 206 -7.04 -4.22 7.30
C ARG A 206 -7.80 -5.12 6.34
N ARG A 207 -7.49 -6.42 6.28
CA ARG A 207 -8.25 -7.39 5.50
C ARG A 207 -9.63 -7.67 6.11
N LEU A 208 -9.73 -7.84 7.42
CA LEU A 208 -11.01 -8.09 8.10
C LEU A 208 -11.99 -6.91 7.94
N ILE A 209 -11.50 -5.67 8.06
CA ILE A 209 -12.34 -4.50 7.82
C ILE A 209 -12.56 -4.17 6.34
N GLY A 210 -12.00 -4.97 5.40
CA GLY A 210 -12.12 -4.78 3.94
C GLY A 210 -11.49 -3.50 3.41
N SER A 211 -10.48 -2.96 4.10
CA SER A 211 -9.66 -1.86 3.57
C SER A 211 -8.72 -2.34 2.47
N VAL A 212 -8.44 -3.64 2.43
CA VAL A 212 -7.60 -4.29 1.42
C VAL A 212 -8.33 -5.51 0.85
N ASP A 213 -8.03 -5.83 -0.40
CA ASP A 213 -8.71 -6.87 -1.17
C ASP A 213 -8.11 -8.25 -0.94
N LEU A 214 -6.80 -8.33 -0.83
CA LEU A 214 -6.07 -9.60 -0.72
C LEU A 214 -5.03 -9.53 0.42
N PHE A 215 -5.05 -10.57 1.27
CA PHE A 215 -4.02 -10.82 2.25
C PHE A 215 -3.14 -11.97 1.75
N VAL A 216 -1.82 -11.80 1.82
CA VAL A 216 -0.83 -12.75 1.35
C VAL A 216 0.26 -12.99 2.40
N GLU A 217 0.99 -14.10 2.27
CA GLU A 217 2.21 -14.33 3.06
C GLU A 217 3.28 -13.28 2.77
N ASP A 218 4.17 -13.04 3.72
CA ASP A 218 5.27 -12.10 3.59
C ASP A 218 6.44 -12.68 2.81
N ASN A 219 6.19 -13.04 1.56
CA ASN A 219 7.22 -13.49 0.62
C ASN A 219 6.93 -12.97 -0.80
N ALA A 220 7.98 -12.95 -1.63
CA ALA A 220 7.92 -12.40 -2.97
C ALA A 220 6.95 -13.15 -3.88
N ASP A 221 6.90 -14.47 -3.78
CA ASP A 221 6.05 -15.31 -4.63
C ASP A 221 4.57 -15.06 -4.37
N SER A 222 4.18 -14.92 -3.09
CA SER A 222 2.80 -14.62 -2.69
C SER A 222 2.36 -13.25 -3.18
N PHE A 223 3.22 -12.24 -3.09
CA PHE A 223 2.94 -10.92 -3.68
C PHE A 223 2.83 -10.96 -5.20
N ARG A 224 3.72 -11.71 -5.88
CA ARG A 224 3.70 -11.88 -7.33
C ARG A 224 2.40 -12.53 -7.79
N GLN A 225 2.01 -13.66 -7.18
CA GLN A 225 0.76 -14.38 -7.49
C GLN A 225 -0.47 -13.49 -7.23
N GLY A 226 -0.52 -12.81 -6.09
CA GLY A 226 -1.59 -11.89 -5.74
C GLY A 226 -1.72 -10.73 -6.73
N ALA A 227 -0.61 -10.13 -7.15
CA ALA A 227 -0.61 -9.07 -8.15
C ALA A 227 -1.14 -9.57 -9.50
N PHE A 228 -0.68 -10.73 -9.96
CA PHE A 228 -1.18 -11.33 -11.21
C PHE A 228 -2.68 -11.62 -11.17
N GLN A 229 -3.18 -12.19 -10.05
CA GLN A 229 -4.60 -12.43 -9.83
C GLN A 229 -5.42 -11.15 -9.94
N LEU A 230 -4.99 -10.07 -9.30
CA LEU A 230 -5.72 -8.82 -9.27
C LEU A 230 -5.64 -8.02 -10.58
N LEU A 231 -4.62 -8.23 -11.40
CA LEU A 231 -4.57 -7.66 -12.76
C LEU A 231 -5.73 -8.14 -13.65
N GLY A 232 -6.26 -9.32 -13.38
CA GLY A 232 -7.40 -9.92 -14.11
C GLY A 232 -8.78 -9.52 -13.57
N SER A 233 -8.87 -8.89 -12.38
CA SER A 233 -10.13 -8.69 -11.66
C SER A 233 -10.44 -7.21 -11.40
N GLY A 234 -11.71 -6.85 -11.27
CA GLY A 234 -12.16 -5.55 -10.78
C GLY A 234 -13.27 -4.93 -11.64
N ALA A 235 -14.18 -4.24 -10.97
CA ALA A 235 -15.22 -3.44 -11.59
C ALA A 235 -14.64 -2.16 -12.19
N PRO A 236 -15.22 -1.64 -13.28
CA PRO A 236 -14.87 -0.33 -13.80
C PRO A 236 -15.19 0.76 -12.76
N MET A 237 -14.54 1.91 -12.87
CA MET A 237 -14.81 3.06 -11.99
C MET A 237 -16.04 3.80 -12.54
N GLU A 238 -17.22 3.42 -12.05
CA GLU A 238 -18.51 3.99 -12.42
C GLU A 238 -19.20 4.58 -11.19
N LEU A 239 -20.16 5.48 -11.39
CA LEU A 239 -20.92 6.09 -10.30
C LEU A 239 -21.59 5.03 -9.41
N SER A 240 -22.19 4.01 -10.00
CA SER A 240 -22.83 2.91 -9.28
C SER A 240 -21.87 2.14 -8.35
N THR A 241 -20.62 1.94 -8.78
CA THR A 241 -19.60 1.29 -7.94
C THR A 241 -19.15 2.19 -6.80
N LEU A 242 -19.07 3.51 -7.01
CA LEU A 242 -18.75 4.48 -5.96
C LEU A 242 -19.88 4.60 -4.93
N GLU A 243 -21.14 4.60 -5.38
CA GLU A 243 -22.31 4.61 -4.49
C GLU A 243 -22.39 3.33 -3.64
N ALA A 244 -22.13 2.16 -4.25
CA ALA A 244 -22.07 0.90 -3.53
C ALA A 244 -20.97 0.89 -2.47
N GLU A 245 -19.78 1.41 -2.81
CA GLU A 245 -18.66 1.54 -1.86
C GLU A 245 -19.00 2.50 -0.71
N HIS A 246 -19.60 3.64 -1.02
CA HIS A 246 -20.06 4.59 0.00
C HIS A 246 -21.07 3.94 0.96
N ALA A 247 -22.06 3.23 0.44
CA ALA A 247 -23.04 2.53 1.24
C ALA A 247 -22.41 1.43 2.12
N ARG A 248 -21.42 0.70 1.58
CA ARG A 248 -20.63 -0.28 2.33
C ARG A 248 -19.89 0.36 3.51
N LEU A 249 -19.18 1.45 3.28
CA LEU A 249 -18.44 2.17 4.32
C LEU A 249 -19.38 2.72 5.41
N ALA A 250 -20.55 3.26 5.02
CA ALA A 250 -21.57 3.75 5.95
C ALA A 250 -22.11 2.63 6.84
N ARG A 251 -22.43 1.44 6.28
CA ARG A 251 -22.86 0.27 7.08
C ARG A 251 -21.78 -0.17 8.07
N ARG A 252 -20.52 -0.19 7.64
CA ARG A 252 -19.39 -0.57 8.48
C ARG A 252 -19.19 0.42 9.63
N LEU A 253 -19.23 1.72 9.34
CA LEU A 253 -19.17 2.76 10.34
C LEU A 253 -20.30 2.59 11.37
N ALA A 254 -21.55 2.45 10.93
CA ALA A 254 -22.69 2.25 11.82
C ALA A 254 -22.54 1.00 12.72
N ARG A 255 -21.95 -0.09 12.18
CA ARG A 255 -21.73 -1.34 12.92
C ARG A 255 -20.61 -1.27 13.95
N CYS A 256 -19.57 -0.45 13.69
CA CYS A 256 -18.31 -0.48 14.45
C CYS A 256 -17.92 0.84 15.12
N SER A 257 -18.71 1.89 15.00
CA SER A 257 -18.34 3.25 15.45
C SER A 257 -18.08 3.38 16.96
N ASP A 258 -18.67 2.53 17.79
CA ASP A 258 -18.51 2.48 19.25
C ASP A 258 -17.49 1.43 19.72
N ALA A 259 -16.86 0.70 18.79
CA ALA A 259 -15.80 -0.25 19.13
C ALA A 259 -14.53 0.51 19.54
N ARG A 260 -13.91 0.07 20.64
CA ARG A 260 -12.73 0.72 21.23
C ARG A 260 -11.42 0.07 20.80
N ASP A 261 -11.48 -1.16 20.29
CA ASP A 261 -10.31 -1.90 19.84
C ASP A 261 -10.63 -2.81 18.63
N ALA A 262 -9.59 -3.34 18.01
CA ALA A 262 -9.70 -4.20 16.85
C ALA A 262 -10.44 -5.51 17.15
N GLN A 263 -10.31 -6.08 18.36
CA GLN A 263 -10.95 -7.35 18.72
C GLN A 263 -12.47 -7.19 18.80
N GLN A 264 -12.96 -6.05 19.31
CA GLN A 264 -14.39 -5.74 19.30
C GLN A 264 -14.92 -5.60 17.87
N VAL A 265 -14.17 -4.95 16.99
CA VAL A 265 -14.50 -4.87 15.55
C VAL A 265 -14.57 -6.27 14.95
N TRP A 266 -13.59 -7.13 15.18
CA TRP A 266 -13.54 -8.48 14.63
C TRP A 266 -14.71 -9.35 15.14
N THR A 267 -15.06 -9.22 16.43
CA THR A 267 -16.25 -9.89 16.98
C THR A 267 -17.53 -9.49 16.23
N ARG A 268 -17.70 -8.20 15.98
CA ARG A 268 -18.88 -7.69 15.23
C ARG A 268 -18.89 -8.13 13.78
N LEU A 269 -17.72 -8.40 13.20
CA LEU A 269 -17.60 -8.96 11.85
C LEU A 269 -17.80 -10.47 11.81
N GLY A 270 -18.07 -11.13 12.96
CA GLY A 270 -18.39 -12.56 13.03
C GLY A 270 -17.20 -13.46 13.38
N VAL A 271 -16.05 -12.90 13.75
CA VAL A 271 -14.93 -13.70 14.26
C VAL A 271 -15.28 -14.25 15.64
N ARG A 272 -15.31 -15.59 15.77
CA ARG A 272 -15.72 -16.26 17.01
C ARG A 272 -14.69 -16.13 18.14
N ASP A 273 -13.40 -16.16 17.79
CA ASP A 273 -12.29 -16.08 18.74
C ASP A 273 -11.29 -15.00 18.30
N PRO A 274 -11.61 -13.71 18.55
CA PRO A 274 -10.80 -12.60 18.09
C PRO A 274 -9.42 -12.55 18.76
N SER A 275 -9.25 -13.14 19.93
CA SER A 275 -7.97 -13.16 20.63
C SER A 275 -6.90 -14.00 19.92
N LYS A 276 -7.31 -14.97 19.12
CA LYS A 276 -6.41 -15.82 18.33
C LYS A 276 -5.95 -15.22 17.01
N VAL A 277 -6.64 -14.21 16.49
CA VAL A 277 -6.32 -13.62 15.17
C VAL A 277 -4.86 -13.19 15.05
N PRO A 278 -4.24 -12.52 16.05
CA PRO A 278 -2.84 -12.12 15.95
C PRO A 278 -1.87 -13.30 15.75
N ASP A 279 -2.16 -14.44 16.36
CA ASP A 279 -1.26 -15.60 16.39
C ASP A 279 -1.52 -16.62 15.25
N MET A 280 -2.56 -16.40 14.44
CA MET A 280 -2.85 -17.25 13.29
C MET A 280 -1.73 -17.19 12.26
N SER A 281 -1.37 -18.32 11.67
CA SER A 281 -0.58 -18.34 10.44
C SER A 281 -1.34 -17.65 9.28
N ALA A 282 -0.62 -17.32 8.21
CA ALA A 282 -1.27 -16.73 7.04
C ALA A 282 -2.35 -17.66 6.45
N GLU A 283 -2.09 -18.96 6.37
CA GLU A 283 -3.03 -19.96 5.88
C GLU A 283 -4.29 -20.04 6.74
N GLU A 284 -4.16 -20.13 8.07
CA GLU A 284 -5.28 -20.16 9.01
C GLU A 284 -6.13 -18.88 8.90
N PHE A 285 -5.47 -17.73 8.78
CA PHE A 285 -6.14 -16.45 8.63
C PHE A 285 -6.90 -16.33 7.30
N ILE A 286 -6.32 -16.77 6.18
CA ILE A 286 -6.98 -16.81 4.88
C ILE A 286 -8.20 -17.74 4.95
N GLY A 287 -8.07 -18.89 5.61
CA GLY A 287 -9.18 -19.81 5.87
C GLY A 287 -10.32 -19.14 6.68
N LEU A 288 -9.96 -18.43 7.75
CA LEU A 288 -10.93 -17.66 8.56
C LEU A 288 -11.68 -16.62 7.69
N VAL A 289 -10.95 -15.81 6.96
CA VAL A 289 -11.55 -14.76 6.10
C VAL A 289 -12.50 -15.36 5.07
N SER A 290 -12.10 -16.48 4.46
CA SER A 290 -12.94 -17.17 3.45
C SER A 290 -14.26 -17.68 4.01
N ALA A 291 -14.31 -17.98 5.30
CA ALA A 291 -15.50 -18.45 6.01
C ALA A 291 -16.42 -17.30 6.51
N LEU A 292 -15.97 -16.03 6.41
CA LEU A 292 -16.74 -14.88 6.88
C LEU A 292 -17.52 -14.22 5.73
N PRO A 293 -18.86 -14.43 5.63
CA PRO A 293 -19.65 -13.91 4.51
C PRO A 293 -19.59 -12.38 4.40
N ASP A 294 -19.69 -11.69 5.54
CA ASP A 294 -19.72 -10.22 5.59
C ASP A 294 -18.41 -9.57 5.15
N VAL A 295 -17.27 -10.26 5.36
CA VAL A 295 -15.94 -9.77 4.92
C VAL A 295 -15.78 -9.94 3.41
N ASN A 296 -16.31 -11.01 2.85
CA ASN A 296 -16.22 -11.30 1.42
C ASN A 296 -17.25 -10.54 0.59
N HIS A 297 -18.46 -10.34 1.12
CA HIS A 297 -19.50 -9.51 0.49
C HIS A 297 -19.16 -8.02 0.50
N ASP A 298 -18.34 -7.61 1.48
CA ASP A 298 -17.88 -6.25 1.65
C ASP A 298 -16.44 -6.04 1.12
N ALA A 299 -15.82 -7.03 0.48
CA ALA A 299 -14.57 -6.82 -0.26
C ALA A 299 -14.85 -5.92 -1.47
N ARG A 300 -13.93 -5.00 -1.72
CA ARG A 300 -14.01 -4.01 -2.82
C ARG A 300 -14.25 -4.65 -4.17
#